data_16cd95edc52ccefcd82e0f3d2dc6b3cd
#
_entry.id   16cd95edc52ccefcd82e0f3d2dc6b3cd
#
_cell.length_a   1.000
_cell.length_b   1.000
_cell.length_c   1.000
_cell.angle_alpha   90.00
_cell.angle_beta   90.00
_cell.angle_gamma   90.00
#
_symmetry.space_group_name_H-M   'P 1'
#
loop_
_entity.id
_entity.type
_entity.pdbx_description
1 polymer ?
#
loop_
_entity_poly.entity_id
_entity_poly.type
_entity_poly.pdbx_seq_one_letter_code
_entity_poly.pdbx_strand_id
1 'polypeptide(L)'
;IVVSDNTATNLVMDRVGRETVNAYMAEKGATSSQLEAHLMRPKPNGPWNRLTAHDVALLIKGLADRTIENPGDCDTMLDIMARQQYNDKLPRYLPREAVCAHKTGEVRGVTHDAGVITGPNARFVIVCLSQKLEDTRLGNDTIGKVAKWAYEILSAE
;
A
#
# COMPACT_ATOMS: atom_id res chain seq x y z
N ILE A 1 8.65 2.87 5.67
CA ILE A 1 7.67 1.81 5.46
C ILE A 1 7.28 1.18 6.78
N VAL A 2 8.20 0.53 7.49
CA VAL A 2 7.93 -0.30 8.69
C VAL A 2 7.11 0.42 9.77
N VAL A 3 7.51 1.63 10.15
CA VAL A 3 6.82 2.48 11.16
C VAL A 3 6.06 3.64 10.54
N SER A 4 5.98 3.69 9.22
CA SER A 4 5.26 4.73 8.46
C SER A 4 5.62 6.18 8.85
N ASP A 5 6.90 6.47 9.13
CA ASP A 5 7.36 7.79 9.54
C ASP A 5 7.26 8.80 8.39
N ASN A 6 6.50 9.87 8.60
CA ASN A 6 6.23 10.90 7.59
C ASN A 6 7.48 11.78 7.33
N THR A 7 8.28 12.05 8.36
CA THR A 7 9.49 12.87 8.22
C THR A 7 10.52 12.14 7.38
N ALA A 8 10.79 10.86 7.67
CA ALA A 8 11.67 10.03 6.87
C ALA A 8 11.18 9.90 5.42
N THR A 9 9.87 9.74 5.21
CA THR A 9 9.30 9.70 3.86
C THR A 9 9.52 11.01 3.11
N ASN A 10 9.32 12.16 3.76
CA ASN A 10 9.55 13.46 3.15
C ASN A 10 11.03 13.68 2.80
N LEU A 11 11.97 13.24 3.65
CA LEU A 11 13.41 13.29 3.34
C LEU A 11 13.78 12.43 2.13
N VAL A 12 13.17 11.25 2.00
CA VAL A 12 13.34 10.41 0.79
C VAL A 12 12.76 11.12 -0.44
N MET A 13 11.58 11.74 -0.32
CA MET A 13 10.99 12.53 -1.41
C MET A 13 11.89 13.70 -1.84
N ASP A 14 12.51 14.40 -0.88
CA ASP A 14 13.45 15.48 -1.19
C ASP A 14 14.70 14.97 -1.91
N ARG A 15 15.16 13.76 -1.54
CA ARG A 15 16.35 13.14 -2.15
C ARG A 15 16.10 12.60 -3.55
N VAL A 16 14.94 11.99 -3.80
CA VAL A 16 14.56 11.34 -5.07
C VAL A 16 13.98 12.34 -6.05
N GLY A 17 13.19 13.29 -5.57
CA GLY A 17 12.41 14.22 -6.38
C GLY A 17 11.03 13.68 -6.77
N ARG A 18 10.00 14.51 -6.66
CA ARG A 18 8.62 14.14 -6.99
C ARG A 18 8.43 13.87 -8.48
N GLU A 19 9.10 14.64 -9.30
CA GLU A 19 9.07 14.49 -10.76
C GLU A 19 9.62 13.11 -11.16
N THR A 20 10.71 12.66 -10.53
CA THR A 20 11.30 11.33 -10.74
C THR A 20 10.30 10.22 -10.33
N VAL A 21 9.65 10.36 -9.17
CA VAL A 21 8.65 9.39 -8.70
C VAL A 21 7.46 9.34 -9.67
N ASN A 22 6.95 10.49 -10.10
CA ASN A 22 5.82 10.55 -11.03
C ASN A 22 6.18 9.98 -12.41
N ALA A 23 7.37 10.29 -12.93
CA ALA A 23 7.86 9.72 -14.19
C ALA A 23 8.00 8.20 -14.12
N TYR A 24 8.55 7.68 -13.02
CA TYR A 24 8.66 6.24 -12.78
C TYR A 24 7.27 5.56 -12.70
N MET A 25 6.33 6.13 -11.97
CA MET A 25 4.96 5.60 -11.91
C MET A 25 4.33 5.54 -13.31
N ALA A 26 4.48 6.61 -14.10
CA ALA A 26 3.95 6.67 -15.47
C ALA A 26 4.62 5.63 -16.38
N GLU A 27 5.95 5.46 -16.30
CA GLU A 27 6.70 4.42 -17.03
C GLU A 27 6.17 3.01 -16.72
N LYS A 28 5.81 2.75 -15.47
CA LYS A 28 5.23 1.46 -15.05
C LYS A 28 3.71 1.37 -15.31
N GLY A 29 3.12 2.34 -16.01
CA GLY A 29 1.70 2.35 -16.37
C GLY A 29 0.74 2.91 -15.32
N ALA A 30 1.24 3.34 -14.17
CA ALA A 30 0.44 3.96 -13.10
C ALA A 30 0.22 5.46 -13.39
N THR A 31 -0.68 5.78 -14.32
CA THR A 31 -0.84 7.12 -14.90
C THR A 31 -1.93 7.97 -14.24
N SER A 32 -2.75 7.39 -13.38
CA SER A 32 -3.87 8.09 -12.71
C SER A 32 -3.53 8.52 -11.27
N SER A 33 -2.39 8.07 -10.74
CA SER A 33 -1.86 8.45 -9.44
C SER A 33 -0.78 9.51 -9.58
N GLN A 34 -0.66 10.40 -8.59
CA GLN A 34 0.32 11.47 -8.65
C GLN A 34 0.78 11.92 -7.27
N LEU A 35 2.09 12.08 -7.10
CA LEU A 35 2.73 12.64 -5.93
C LEU A 35 2.87 14.17 -6.12
N GLU A 36 2.05 14.95 -5.39
CA GLU A 36 1.95 16.41 -5.53
C GLU A 36 2.57 17.17 -4.36
N ALA A 37 2.55 16.59 -3.18
CA ALA A 37 2.91 17.28 -1.94
C ALA A 37 3.62 16.37 -0.95
N HIS A 38 4.41 16.97 -0.06
CA HIS A 38 4.94 16.31 1.12
C HIS A 38 3.81 15.83 2.05
N LEU A 39 4.07 14.76 2.77
CA LEU A 39 3.14 14.22 3.76
C LEU A 39 3.00 15.19 4.94
N MET A 40 1.77 15.35 5.43
CA MET A 40 1.43 16.17 6.60
C MET A 40 1.90 17.63 6.52
N ARG A 41 2.17 18.14 5.33
CA ARG A 41 2.46 19.55 5.06
C ARG A 41 1.37 20.13 4.16
N PRO A 42 0.19 20.48 4.71
CA PRO A 42 -0.89 21.00 3.91
C PRO A 42 -0.46 22.33 3.29
N LYS A 43 -0.64 22.45 1.98
CA LYS A 43 -0.58 23.74 1.31
C LYS A 43 -2.01 24.28 1.26
N PRO A 44 -2.29 25.45 1.86
CA PRO A 44 -3.58 26.11 1.62
C PRO A 44 -3.75 26.25 0.10
N ASN A 45 -4.83 25.70 -0.45
CA ASN A 45 -5.12 25.70 -1.90
C ASN A 45 -4.11 24.96 -2.80
N GLY A 46 -3.25 24.09 -2.25
CA GLY A 46 -2.34 23.28 -3.04
C GLY A 46 -2.95 21.95 -3.48
N PRO A 47 -2.36 21.31 -4.50
CA PRO A 47 -2.78 19.99 -4.92
C PRO A 47 -2.50 18.95 -3.83
N TRP A 48 -3.34 17.90 -3.76
CA TRP A 48 -3.20 16.76 -2.88
C TRP A 48 -2.65 15.56 -3.64
N ASN A 49 -1.89 14.71 -2.97
CA ASN A 49 -1.50 13.43 -3.52
C ASN A 49 -2.75 12.63 -3.91
N ARG A 50 -2.71 12.03 -5.09
CA ARG A 50 -3.82 11.24 -5.64
C ARG A 50 -3.36 9.81 -5.86
N LEU A 51 -4.22 8.87 -5.50
CA LEU A 51 -4.01 7.44 -5.70
C LEU A 51 -5.27 6.81 -6.30
N THR A 52 -5.08 5.84 -7.19
CA THR A 52 -6.13 4.92 -7.59
C THR A 52 -5.78 3.51 -7.13
N ALA A 53 -6.79 2.71 -6.81
CA ALA A 53 -6.57 1.32 -6.41
C ALA A 53 -5.93 0.50 -7.55
N HIS A 54 -6.28 0.82 -8.80
CA HIS A 54 -5.70 0.20 -9.99
C HIS A 54 -4.18 0.45 -10.08
N ASP A 55 -3.75 1.70 -9.98
CA ASP A 55 -2.33 2.04 -10.10
C ASP A 55 -1.50 1.43 -8.96
N VAL A 56 -2.02 1.47 -7.73
CA VAL A 56 -1.37 0.84 -6.58
C VAL A 56 -1.28 -0.68 -6.78
N ALA A 57 -2.35 -1.32 -7.26
CA ALA A 57 -2.36 -2.75 -7.56
C ALA A 57 -1.34 -3.12 -8.65
N LEU A 58 -1.24 -2.29 -9.70
CA LEU A 58 -0.27 -2.49 -10.79
C LEU A 58 1.17 -2.46 -10.27
N LEU A 59 1.53 -1.46 -9.45
CA LEU A 59 2.88 -1.34 -8.89
C LEU A 59 3.19 -2.49 -7.92
N ILE A 60 2.27 -2.83 -7.02
CA ILE A 60 2.45 -3.94 -6.07
C ILE A 60 2.50 -5.29 -6.79
N LYS A 61 1.71 -5.47 -7.86
CA LYS A 61 1.76 -6.66 -8.69
C LYS A 61 3.13 -6.81 -9.36
N GLY A 62 3.63 -5.72 -9.97
CA GLY A 62 4.98 -5.72 -10.55
C GLY A 62 6.07 -6.07 -9.53
N LEU A 63 5.91 -5.62 -8.28
CA LEU A 63 6.78 -5.98 -7.18
C LEU A 63 6.66 -7.47 -6.80
N ALA A 64 5.43 -7.98 -6.68
CA ALA A 64 5.15 -9.39 -6.35
C ALA A 64 5.64 -10.35 -7.43
N ASP A 65 5.51 -9.97 -8.70
CA ASP A 65 5.93 -10.75 -9.85
C ASP A 65 7.43 -10.59 -10.16
N ARG A 66 8.14 -9.72 -9.43
CA ARG A 66 9.56 -9.37 -9.66
C ARG A 66 9.83 -8.81 -11.06
N THR A 67 8.91 -8.00 -11.56
CA THR A 67 8.97 -7.42 -12.93
C THR A 67 9.12 -5.91 -12.92
N ILE A 68 8.94 -5.26 -11.77
CA ILE A 68 9.01 -3.79 -11.67
C ILE A 68 10.45 -3.30 -11.56
N GLU A 69 11.32 -4.11 -10.94
CA GLU A 69 12.78 -3.90 -10.80
C GLU A 69 13.49 -5.26 -10.88
N ASN A 70 14.82 -5.28 -10.63
CA ASN A 70 15.51 -6.56 -10.55
C ASN A 70 14.94 -7.42 -9.39
N PRO A 71 14.98 -8.75 -9.51
CA PRO A 71 14.35 -9.65 -8.53
C PRO A 71 14.82 -9.46 -7.09
N GLY A 72 16.12 -9.19 -6.86
CA GLY A 72 16.68 -9.02 -5.52
C GLY A 72 16.18 -7.75 -4.84
N ASP A 73 15.99 -6.66 -5.59
CA ASP A 73 15.41 -5.42 -5.06
C ASP A 73 13.92 -5.59 -4.77
N CYS A 74 13.19 -6.31 -5.64
CA CYS A 74 11.79 -6.65 -5.39
C CYS A 74 11.62 -7.44 -4.09
N ASP A 75 12.45 -8.47 -3.88
CA ASP A 75 12.43 -9.26 -2.64
C ASP A 75 12.77 -8.40 -1.42
N THR A 76 13.77 -7.54 -1.51
CA THR A 76 14.13 -6.61 -0.43
C THR A 76 12.97 -5.66 -0.08
N MET A 77 12.28 -5.12 -1.08
CA MET A 77 11.13 -4.25 -0.87
C MET A 77 9.96 -5.01 -0.22
N LEU A 78 9.67 -6.23 -0.65
CA LEU A 78 8.64 -7.08 -0.03
C LEU A 78 8.98 -7.43 1.42
N ASP A 79 10.25 -7.76 1.72
CA ASP A 79 10.71 -8.02 3.10
C ASP A 79 10.56 -6.79 4.00
N ILE A 80 10.82 -5.59 3.47
CA ILE A 80 10.59 -4.34 4.21
C ILE A 80 9.09 -4.15 4.46
N MET A 81 8.23 -4.41 3.47
CA MET A 81 6.77 -4.31 3.62
C MET A 81 6.21 -5.35 4.60
N ALA A 82 6.76 -6.56 4.63
CA ALA A 82 6.34 -7.62 5.56
C ALA A 82 6.65 -7.30 7.03
N ARG A 83 7.55 -6.36 7.30
CA ARG A 83 7.88 -5.87 8.65
C ARG A 83 7.02 -4.69 9.11
N GLN A 84 5.96 -4.34 8.38
CA GLN A 84 5.01 -3.28 8.77
C GLN A 84 4.46 -3.54 10.19
N GLN A 85 4.44 -2.49 11.04
CA GLN A 85 4.00 -2.59 12.43
C GLN A 85 2.53 -2.24 12.66
N TYR A 86 1.87 -1.57 11.72
CA TYR A 86 0.44 -1.24 11.81
C TYR A 86 -0.40 -2.36 11.20
N ASN A 87 -0.79 -3.32 12.03
CA ASN A 87 -1.45 -4.58 11.62
C ASN A 87 -2.96 -4.60 11.90
N ASP A 88 -3.58 -3.44 12.04
CA ASP A 88 -4.99 -3.28 12.38
C ASP A 88 -5.95 -3.26 11.17
N LYS A 89 -5.43 -3.51 9.95
CA LYS A 89 -6.16 -3.52 8.67
C LYS A 89 -6.02 -4.87 7.95
N LEU A 90 -5.33 -4.96 6.81
CA LEU A 90 -5.21 -6.21 6.04
C LEU A 90 -4.83 -7.42 6.89
N PRO A 91 -3.80 -7.38 7.79
CA PRO A 91 -3.42 -8.55 8.57
C PRO A 91 -4.38 -8.93 9.70
N ARG A 92 -5.29 -8.03 10.08
CA ARG A 92 -6.07 -8.10 11.33
C ARG A 92 -6.75 -9.45 11.59
N TYR A 93 -7.27 -10.08 10.57
CA TYR A 93 -8.05 -11.32 10.66
C TYR A 93 -7.47 -12.46 9.82
N LEU A 94 -6.25 -12.28 9.29
CA LEU A 94 -5.57 -13.35 8.58
C LEU A 94 -5.11 -14.44 9.56
N PRO A 95 -5.05 -15.71 9.11
CA PRO A 95 -4.50 -16.77 9.91
C PRO A 95 -2.98 -16.62 10.09
N ARG A 96 -2.41 -17.29 11.09
CA ARG A 96 -1.00 -17.13 11.50
C ARG A 96 0.00 -17.51 10.41
N GLU A 97 -0.35 -18.45 9.56
CA GLU A 97 0.47 -18.93 8.44
C GLU A 97 0.51 -17.93 7.25
N ALA A 98 -0.38 -16.95 7.22
CA ALA A 98 -0.38 -15.93 6.18
C ALA A 98 0.59 -14.80 6.50
N VAL A 99 1.46 -14.50 5.55
CA VAL A 99 2.34 -13.32 5.58
C VAL A 99 1.71 -12.20 4.78
N CYS A 100 1.64 -11.01 5.36
CA CYS A 100 1.15 -9.81 4.69
C CYS A 100 2.28 -8.79 4.54
N ALA A 101 2.78 -8.63 3.33
CA ALA A 101 3.71 -7.56 2.99
C ALA A 101 2.88 -6.35 2.52
N HIS A 102 2.76 -5.31 3.36
CA HIS A 102 1.78 -4.25 3.11
C HIS A 102 2.25 -2.85 3.52
N LYS A 103 1.50 -1.84 3.05
CA LYS A 103 1.68 -0.44 3.44
C LYS A 103 0.33 0.19 3.72
N THR A 104 0.23 0.72 4.93
CA THR A 104 -0.95 1.44 5.42
C THR A 104 -0.92 2.93 5.04
N GLY A 105 -2.08 3.57 4.98
CA GLY A 105 -2.25 5.01 4.90
C GLY A 105 -3.44 5.45 5.73
N GLU A 106 -3.30 6.53 6.50
CA GLU A 106 -4.39 7.04 7.32
C GLU A 106 -4.28 8.55 7.51
N VAL A 107 -5.40 9.23 7.30
CA VAL A 107 -5.65 10.62 7.71
C VAL A 107 -7.12 10.74 8.10
N ARG A 108 -7.54 11.88 8.64
CA ARG A 108 -8.94 12.09 9.04
C ARG A 108 -9.92 11.74 7.92
N GLY A 109 -10.83 10.81 8.16
CA GLY A 109 -11.85 10.35 7.22
C GLY A 109 -11.34 9.47 6.08
N VAL A 110 -10.08 9.01 6.15
CA VAL A 110 -9.43 8.18 5.14
C VAL A 110 -8.65 7.08 5.83
N THR A 111 -8.84 5.83 5.37
CA THR A 111 -7.97 4.71 5.74
C THR A 111 -7.69 3.84 4.53
N HIS A 112 -6.45 3.43 4.39
CA HIS A 112 -5.97 2.64 3.26
C HIS A 112 -5.07 1.52 3.76
N ASP A 113 -5.06 0.42 3.03
CA ASP A 113 -4.01 -0.59 3.12
C ASP A 113 -3.87 -1.31 1.78
N ALA A 114 -2.65 -1.63 1.40
CA ALA A 114 -2.36 -2.29 0.14
C ALA A 114 -1.13 -3.18 0.29
N GLY A 115 -1.18 -4.38 -0.29
CA GLY A 115 -0.06 -5.31 -0.15
C GLY A 115 -0.23 -6.62 -0.87
N VAL A 116 0.70 -7.52 -0.57
CA VAL A 116 0.73 -8.90 -1.02
C VAL A 116 0.44 -9.80 0.18
N ILE A 117 -0.57 -10.64 0.08
CA ILE A 117 -0.85 -11.70 1.06
C ILE A 117 -0.35 -13.02 0.48
N THR A 118 0.45 -13.73 1.26
CA THR A 118 1.01 -15.04 0.90
C THR A 118 0.71 -16.04 2.00
N GLY A 119 0.08 -17.13 1.65
CA GLY A 119 -0.17 -18.30 2.50
C GLY A 119 0.25 -19.58 1.80
N PRO A 120 0.02 -20.75 2.42
CA PRO A 120 0.40 -22.05 1.85
C PRO A 120 -0.21 -22.31 0.45
N ASN A 121 -1.46 -21.90 0.25
CA ASN A 121 -2.23 -22.20 -0.98
C ASN A 121 -2.69 -20.94 -1.73
N ALA A 122 -2.31 -19.75 -1.26
CA ALA A 122 -2.74 -18.51 -1.91
C ALA A 122 -1.63 -17.47 -1.92
N ARG A 123 -1.48 -16.76 -3.04
CA ARG A 123 -0.66 -15.54 -3.14
C ARG A 123 -1.36 -14.55 -4.04
N PHE A 124 -1.72 -13.40 -3.50
CA PHE A 124 -2.45 -12.37 -4.24
C PHE A 124 -2.13 -10.96 -3.79
N VAL A 125 -2.39 -10.01 -4.67
CA VAL A 125 -2.34 -8.57 -4.38
C VAL A 125 -3.73 -8.11 -3.96
N ILE A 126 -3.78 -7.29 -2.92
CA ILE A 126 -5.01 -6.65 -2.46
C ILE A 126 -4.78 -5.17 -2.19
N VAL A 127 -5.72 -4.33 -2.63
CA VAL A 127 -5.68 -2.88 -2.42
C VAL A 127 -7.03 -2.40 -1.93
N CYS A 128 -7.05 -1.82 -0.75
CA CYS A 128 -8.24 -1.23 -0.13
C CYS A 128 -8.01 0.27 0.09
N LEU A 129 -8.68 1.10 -0.69
CA LEU A 129 -8.67 2.55 -0.54
C LEU A 129 -10.07 3.03 -0.15
N SER A 130 -10.16 3.85 0.88
CA SER A 130 -11.43 4.41 1.34
C SER A 130 -11.31 5.90 1.68
N GLN A 131 -12.40 6.62 1.55
CA GLN A 131 -12.47 8.05 1.85
C GLN A 131 -13.86 8.44 2.35
N LYS A 132 -13.95 9.64 2.93
CA LYS A 132 -15.21 10.20 3.48
C LYS A 132 -15.82 9.33 4.57
N LEU A 133 -14.95 8.68 5.36
CA LEU A 133 -15.37 7.89 6.50
C LEU A 133 -15.69 8.80 7.69
N GLU A 134 -16.81 8.55 8.35
CA GLU A 134 -17.13 9.17 9.64
C GLU A 134 -16.30 8.55 10.77
N ASP A 135 -16.07 7.23 10.71
CA ASP A 135 -15.23 6.47 11.65
C ASP A 135 -14.22 5.60 10.88
N THR A 136 -12.94 5.95 10.99
CA THR A 136 -11.84 5.19 10.36
C THR A 136 -11.66 3.80 10.98
N ARG A 137 -12.11 3.57 12.22
CA ARG A 137 -12.03 2.24 12.88
C ARG A 137 -12.92 1.23 12.18
N LEU A 138 -14.11 1.66 11.73
CA LEU A 138 -14.99 0.80 10.90
C LEU A 138 -14.34 0.50 9.55
N GLY A 139 -13.65 1.46 8.96
CA GLY A 139 -12.87 1.26 7.74
C GLY A 139 -11.75 0.23 7.94
N ASN A 140 -10.99 0.32 9.03
CA ASN A 140 -9.93 -0.63 9.37
C ASN A 140 -10.49 -2.05 9.53
N ASP A 141 -11.59 -2.18 10.26
CA ASP A 141 -12.28 -3.46 10.47
C ASP A 141 -12.78 -4.06 9.15
N THR A 142 -13.37 -3.23 8.29
CA THR A 142 -13.85 -3.66 6.97
C THR A 142 -12.71 -4.15 6.09
N ILE A 143 -11.58 -3.43 6.04
CA ILE A 143 -10.38 -3.84 5.29
C ILE A 143 -9.89 -5.22 5.77
N GLY A 144 -9.83 -5.44 7.08
CA GLY A 144 -9.42 -6.72 7.65
C GLY A 144 -10.37 -7.87 7.28
N LYS A 145 -11.68 -7.62 7.31
CA LYS A 145 -12.70 -8.62 6.91
C LYS A 145 -12.62 -8.95 5.41
N VAL A 146 -12.44 -7.95 4.56
CA VAL A 146 -12.26 -8.15 3.12
C VAL A 146 -11.02 -8.99 2.84
N ALA A 147 -9.90 -8.70 3.50
CA ALA A 147 -8.67 -9.48 3.37
C ALA A 147 -8.85 -10.94 3.79
N LYS A 148 -9.54 -11.16 4.92
CA LYS A 148 -9.88 -12.51 5.40
C LYS A 148 -10.72 -13.28 4.37
N TRP A 149 -11.80 -12.70 3.89
CA TRP A 149 -12.68 -13.37 2.92
C TRP A 149 -11.94 -13.68 1.60
N ALA A 150 -11.14 -12.72 1.10
CA ALA A 150 -10.33 -12.96 -0.10
C ALA A 150 -9.35 -14.13 0.11
N TYR A 151 -8.69 -14.17 1.28
CA TYR A 151 -7.78 -15.25 1.62
C TYR A 151 -8.50 -16.61 1.69
N GLU A 152 -9.64 -16.68 2.38
CA GLU A 152 -10.43 -17.93 2.52
C GLU A 152 -10.89 -18.47 1.15
N ILE A 153 -11.38 -17.59 0.27
CA ILE A 153 -11.83 -17.98 -1.08
C ILE A 153 -10.66 -18.48 -1.93
N LEU A 154 -9.56 -17.70 -1.98
CA LEU A 154 -8.42 -18.01 -2.85
C LEU A 154 -7.54 -19.16 -2.32
N SER A 155 -7.66 -19.51 -1.04
CA SER A 155 -6.95 -20.65 -0.45
C SER A 155 -7.73 -21.97 -0.58
N ALA A 156 -9.01 -21.92 -0.98
CA ALA A 156 -9.87 -23.10 -1.15
C ALA A 156 -9.82 -23.70 -2.55
N GLU A 157 -9.18 -23.00 -3.51
CA GLU A 157 -8.94 -23.46 -4.87
C GLU A 157 -7.64 -24.28 -4.95
#